data_8dbf5078981dd26bb181daff6359c6e3
#
_entry.id   8dbf5078981dd26bb181daff6359c6e3
#
_cell.length_a   1.000
_cell.length_b   1.000
_cell.length_c   1.000
_cell.angle_alpha   90.00
_cell.angle_beta   90.00
_cell.angle_gamma   90.00
#
_symmetry.space_group_name_H-M   'P 1'
#
loop_
_entity.id
_entity.type
_entity.pdbx_description
1 polymer ?
#
loop_
_entity_poly.entity_id
_entity_poly.type
_entity_poly.pdbx_seq_one_letter_code
_entity_poly.pdbx_strand_id
1 'polypeptide(L)'
;GIWYWRFRQADTHGTTQGEWSEPYHFEVPDETPVFVTPAFSEFQSRMPHSYPRLHCYLDPKIETARLNVKSHREYKMLTGRAQDALNTNYTTMNPNENTGTLCIHTQSLYDAWHLTQDDKYSDCMYRLLRQMLAYPISDALLFASNFASTDIAICYARIYDQLYNRLTPDERAAIEKLMMRVLRWYYPQHCGTQENHIFDNHFWQQNMRVIFQCALLLYDNTVYADEVLPMLEYYYELWTARAPASGFN
;
A
#
# COMPACT_ATOMS: atom_id res chain seq x y z
N GLY A 1 15.75 -32.10 8.90
CA GLY A 1 16.02 -32.84 7.66
C GLY A 1 17.11 -32.19 6.81
N ILE A 2 17.65 -32.94 5.84
CA ILE A 2 18.72 -32.45 4.96
C ILE A 2 18.08 -31.90 3.68
N TRP A 3 18.47 -30.67 3.34
CA TRP A 3 18.02 -29.99 2.13
C TRP A 3 19.20 -29.87 1.17
N TYR A 4 18.95 -30.13 -0.14
CA TYR A 4 19.93 -30.03 -1.19
C TYR A 4 19.57 -28.93 -2.15
N TRP A 5 20.58 -28.16 -2.63
CA TRP A 5 20.41 -27.13 -3.63
C TRP A 5 21.57 -27.13 -4.61
N ARG A 6 21.35 -26.61 -5.78
CA ARG A 6 22.35 -26.40 -6.82
C ARG A 6 21.99 -25.19 -7.66
N PHE A 7 22.94 -24.65 -8.34
CA PHE A 7 22.74 -23.52 -9.23
C PHE A 7 23.38 -23.77 -10.60
N ARG A 8 22.95 -22.99 -11.59
CA ARG A 8 23.60 -22.90 -12.89
C ARG A 8 23.52 -21.47 -13.40
N GLN A 9 24.41 -21.09 -14.34
CA GLN A 9 24.27 -19.85 -15.07
C GLN A 9 23.08 -19.95 -16.02
N ALA A 10 22.34 -18.86 -16.14
CA ALA A 10 21.31 -18.69 -17.15
C ALA A 10 21.51 -17.34 -17.83
N ASP A 11 21.04 -17.22 -19.07
CA ASP A 11 20.99 -15.92 -19.73
C ASP A 11 19.86 -15.05 -19.12
N THR A 12 19.77 -13.80 -19.56
CA THR A 12 18.76 -12.85 -19.07
C THR A 12 17.31 -13.26 -19.36
N HIS A 13 17.11 -14.27 -20.20
CA HIS A 13 15.80 -14.82 -20.55
C HIS A 13 15.52 -16.19 -19.94
N GLY A 14 16.45 -16.70 -19.11
CA GLY A 14 16.34 -18.02 -18.49
C GLY A 14 16.52 -19.21 -19.43
N THR A 15 16.91 -18.95 -20.69
CA THR A 15 16.93 -19.97 -21.74
C THR A 15 18.17 -20.82 -21.75
N THR A 16 19.22 -20.44 -21.10
CA THR A 16 20.34 -21.18 -20.99
C THR A 16 21.21 -21.28 -20.29
N GLN A 17 22.13 -22.01 -20.13
CA GLN A 17 22.35 -22.91 -19.77
C GLN A 17 23.72 -23.41 -19.58
N GLY A 18 24.43 -22.91 -18.58
CA GLY A 18 25.59 -23.55 -17.98
C GLY A 18 25.21 -24.91 -17.40
N GLU A 19 26.23 -25.72 -17.12
CA GLU A 19 26.02 -26.95 -16.36
C GLU A 19 25.59 -26.64 -14.91
N TRP A 20 24.91 -27.60 -14.32
CA TRP A 20 24.55 -27.51 -12.91
C TRP A 20 25.80 -27.64 -12.04
N SER A 21 25.89 -26.85 -10.97
CA SER A 21 26.88 -27.07 -9.93
C SER A 21 26.70 -28.44 -9.28
N GLU A 22 27.76 -28.93 -8.63
CA GLU A 22 27.59 -30.01 -7.68
C GLU A 22 26.56 -29.64 -6.62
N PRO A 23 25.78 -30.61 -6.09
CA PRO A 23 24.81 -30.35 -5.07
C PRO A 23 25.47 -29.88 -3.76
N TYR A 24 25.00 -28.78 -3.23
CA TYR A 24 25.26 -28.36 -1.86
C TYR A 24 24.15 -28.84 -0.95
N HIS A 25 24.42 -28.97 0.33
CA HIS A 25 23.39 -29.30 1.30
C HIS A 25 23.55 -28.48 2.57
N PHE A 26 22.44 -28.34 3.28
CA PHE A 26 22.40 -27.88 4.67
C PHE A 26 21.40 -28.72 5.45
N GLU A 27 21.62 -28.80 6.73
CA GLU A 27 20.73 -29.50 7.65
C GLU A 27 19.83 -28.52 8.37
N VAL A 28 18.55 -28.85 8.44
CA VAL A 28 17.57 -28.17 9.30
C VAL A 28 17.29 -29.13 10.45
N PRO A 29 17.82 -28.86 11.65
CA PRO A 29 17.54 -29.66 12.85
C PRO A 29 16.05 -29.72 13.19
N ASP A 30 15.61 -30.78 13.85
CA ASP A 30 14.19 -30.95 14.19
C ASP A 30 13.69 -29.90 15.18
N GLU A 31 14.60 -29.33 15.99
CA GLU A 31 14.34 -28.26 16.94
C GLU A 31 14.32 -26.85 16.30
N THR A 32 14.57 -26.75 15.00
CA THR A 32 14.54 -25.45 14.32
C THR A 32 13.14 -24.85 14.45
N PRO A 33 13.02 -23.59 14.90
CA PRO A 33 11.73 -22.93 15.02
C PRO A 33 10.99 -22.92 13.68
N VAL A 34 9.75 -23.38 13.68
CA VAL A 34 8.89 -23.36 12.50
C VAL A 34 7.95 -22.17 12.63
N PHE A 35 8.06 -21.24 11.67
CA PHE A 35 7.06 -20.20 11.54
C PHE A 35 5.89 -20.73 10.70
N VAL A 36 4.73 -20.74 11.30
CA VAL A 36 3.49 -21.10 10.61
C VAL A 36 2.73 -19.83 10.28
N THR A 37 2.64 -19.52 8.99
CA THR A 37 1.83 -18.39 8.53
C THR A 37 0.35 -18.70 8.72
N PRO A 38 -0.43 -17.83 9.36
CA PRO A 38 -1.88 -18.00 9.41
C PRO A 38 -2.47 -18.09 8.00
N ALA A 39 -3.49 -18.92 7.82
CA ALA A 39 -4.16 -19.04 6.52
C ALA A 39 -4.78 -17.70 6.10
N PHE A 40 -4.84 -17.42 4.79
CA PHE A 40 -5.46 -16.21 4.28
C PHE A 40 -6.90 -16.03 4.77
N SER A 41 -7.66 -17.11 4.88
CA SER A 41 -9.03 -17.08 5.42
C SER A 41 -9.10 -16.57 6.86
N GLU A 42 -8.10 -16.87 7.70
CA GLU A 42 -8.00 -16.31 9.04
C GLU A 42 -7.70 -14.81 9.02
N PHE A 43 -6.78 -14.38 8.16
CA PHE A 43 -6.50 -12.96 7.94
C PHE A 43 -7.76 -12.25 7.43
N GLN A 44 -8.42 -12.80 6.41
CA GLN A 44 -9.64 -12.25 5.82
C GLN A 44 -10.76 -12.07 6.86
N SER A 45 -10.94 -13.04 7.76
CA SER A 45 -11.97 -12.98 8.80
C SER A 45 -11.76 -11.84 9.82
N ARG A 46 -10.54 -11.29 9.88
CA ARG A 46 -10.17 -10.19 10.78
C ARG A 46 -10.12 -8.84 10.09
N MET A 47 -10.30 -8.80 8.76
CA MET A 47 -10.28 -7.54 8.02
C MET A 47 -11.48 -6.66 8.38
N PRO A 48 -11.28 -5.35 8.56
CA PRO A 48 -12.37 -4.45 8.90
C PRO A 48 -13.30 -4.22 7.71
N HIS A 49 -14.60 -4.38 7.92
CA HIS A 49 -15.62 -4.06 6.91
C HIS A 49 -16.02 -2.58 6.89
N SER A 50 -15.74 -1.86 7.97
CA SER A 50 -16.02 -0.43 8.07
C SER A 50 -14.80 0.41 7.73
N TYR A 51 -15.03 1.59 7.20
CA TYR A 51 -13.97 2.58 6.95
C TYR A 51 -13.79 3.52 8.15
N PRO A 52 -12.56 3.99 8.41
CA PRO A 52 -11.32 3.77 7.67
C PRO A 52 -10.69 2.39 7.95
N ARG A 53 -9.95 1.83 6.97
CA ARG A 53 -9.33 0.49 7.01
C ARG A 53 -7.81 0.49 7.01
N LEU A 54 -7.18 1.53 6.47
CA LEU A 54 -5.73 1.56 6.20
C LEU A 54 -4.88 1.98 7.39
N HIS A 55 -5.46 2.34 8.52
CA HIS A 55 -4.67 2.72 9.68
C HIS A 55 -4.36 1.50 10.55
N CYS A 56 -3.14 1.50 11.08
CA CYS A 56 -2.69 0.50 12.05
C CYS A 56 -3.27 0.71 13.45
N TYR A 57 -4.30 1.54 13.58
CA TYR A 57 -4.81 2.08 14.83
C TYR A 57 -6.19 1.52 15.20
N LEU A 58 -6.54 0.33 14.71
CA LEU A 58 -7.82 -0.33 15.01
C LEU A 58 -7.93 -0.86 16.43
N ASP A 59 -6.92 -0.62 17.25
CA ASP A 59 -6.90 -1.10 18.62
C ASP A 59 -6.92 0.05 19.64
N PRO A 60 -7.11 -0.26 20.94
CA PRO A 60 -7.10 0.73 22.00
C PRO A 60 -5.85 1.63 22.09
N LYS A 61 -4.76 1.27 21.41
CA LYS A 61 -3.54 2.06 21.39
C LYS A 61 -3.70 3.40 20.68
N ILE A 62 -4.65 3.54 19.75
CA ILE A 62 -4.93 4.84 19.13
C ILE A 62 -5.39 5.87 20.18
N GLU A 63 -6.23 5.47 21.12
CA GLU A 63 -6.67 6.37 22.17
C GLU A 63 -5.51 6.83 23.07
N THR A 64 -4.62 5.90 23.40
CA THR A 64 -3.39 6.24 24.11
C THR A 64 -2.51 7.19 23.29
N ALA A 65 -2.39 6.96 21.98
CA ALA A 65 -1.64 7.85 21.09
C ALA A 65 -2.27 9.24 21.03
N ARG A 66 -3.59 9.35 20.91
CA ARG A 66 -4.31 10.64 20.92
C ARG A 66 -4.11 11.43 22.21
N LEU A 67 -4.10 10.75 23.35
CA LEU A 67 -3.86 11.39 24.65
C LEU A 67 -2.43 11.94 24.77
N ASN A 68 -1.45 11.23 24.22
CA ASN A 68 -0.03 11.54 24.40
C ASN A 68 0.61 12.27 23.21
N VAL A 69 -0.01 12.33 22.04
CA VAL A 69 0.59 12.83 20.81
C VAL A 69 1.16 14.25 20.93
N LYS A 70 0.52 15.12 21.70
CA LYS A 70 0.96 16.51 21.87
C LYS A 70 2.31 16.66 22.56
N SER A 71 2.75 15.63 23.30
CA SER A 71 4.06 15.61 23.96
C SER A 71 5.20 15.19 23.01
N HIS A 72 4.89 14.61 21.86
CA HIS A 72 5.88 14.17 20.90
C HIS A 72 6.39 15.31 20.02
N ARG A 73 7.69 15.32 19.78
CA ARG A 73 8.36 16.33 18.95
C ARG A 73 7.75 16.40 17.53
N GLU A 74 7.46 15.26 16.97
CA GLU A 74 6.93 15.09 15.62
C GLU A 74 5.53 15.68 15.44
N TYR A 75 4.75 15.84 16.52
CA TYR A 75 3.42 16.41 16.48
C TYR A 75 3.42 17.84 15.91
N LYS A 76 4.40 18.67 16.28
CA LYS A 76 4.52 20.04 15.76
C LYS A 76 4.80 20.07 14.26
N MET A 77 5.62 19.14 13.78
CA MET A 77 5.92 19.04 12.36
C MET A 77 4.70 18.55 11.57
N LEU A 78 4.00 17.54 12.07
CA LEU A 78 2.78 17.02 11.47
C LEU A 78 1.70 18.09 11.38
N THR A 79 1.39 18.75 12.48
CA THR A 79 0.37 19.80 12.52
C THR A 79 0.75 21.04 11.74
N GLY A 80 2.04 21.37 11.64
CA GLY A 80 2.54 22.42 10.77
C GLY A 80 2.25 22.13 9.29
N ARG A 81 2.60 20.95 8.81
CA ARG A 81 2.29 20.50 7.44
C ARG A 81 0.79 20.42 7.16
N ALA A 82 0.01 19.96 8.14
CA ALA A 82 -1.45 19.95 8.02
C ALA A 82 -2.02 21.38 7.97
N GLN A 83 -1.43 22.33 8.71
CA GLN A 83 -1.81 23.73 8.65
C GLN A 83 -1.46 24.36 7.29
N ASP A 84 -0.32 24.01 6.70
CA ASP A 84 0.04 24.44 5.34
C ASP A 84 -0.99 23.93 4.32
N ALA A 85 -1.43 22.68 4.47
CA ALA A 85 -2.48 22.10 3.64
C ALA A 85 -3.82 22.85 3.80
N LEU A 86 -4.21 23.22 5.03
CA LEU A 86 -5.43 23.99 5.30
C LEU A 86 -5.41 25.36 4.61
N ASN A 87 -4.24 25.99 4.53
CA ASN A 87 -4.04 27.33 3.98
C ASN A 87 -3.81 27.31 2.45
N THR A 88 -3.64 26.13 1.86
CA THR A 88 -3.33 26.00 0.44
C THR A 88 -4.57 26.18 -0.43
N ASN A 89 -4.40 26.95 -1.51
CA ASN A 89 -5.39 27.01 -2.57
C ASN A 89 -5.14 25.92 -3.61
N TYR A 90 -6.06 24.95 -3.68
CA TYR A 90 -5.95 23.81 -4.60
C TYR A 90 -6.53 24.07 -5.99
N THR A 91 -7.22 25.17 -6.22
CA THR A 91 -8.01 25.40 -7.45
C THR A 91 -7.22 25.37 -8.76
N THR A 92 -5.90 25.51 -8.69
CA THR A 92 -5.00 25.47 -9.85
C THR A 92 -4.07 24.27 -9.87
N MET A 93 -4.18 23.36 -8.87
CA MET A 93 -3.27 22.23 -8.78
C MET A 93 -3.72 21.08 -9.67
N ASN A 94 -2.81 20.66 -10.54
CA ASN A 94 -2.95 19.47 -11.37
C ASN A 94 -2.18 18.30 -10.73
N PRO A 95 -2.82 17.19 -10.38
CA PRO A 95 -2.16 16.06 -9.74
C PRO A 95 -1.03 15.45 -10.59
N ASN A 96 -1.07 15.59 -11.92
CA ASN A 96 0.02 15.10 -12.77
C ASN A 96 1.31 15.97 -12.65
N GLU A 97 1.19 17.21 -12.17
CA GLU A 97 2.31 18.16 -12.06
C GLU A 97 2.68 18.42 -10.59
N ASN A 98 1.71 18.36 -9.70
CA ASN A 98 1.86 18.75 -8.30
C ASN A 98 1.85 17.54 -7.34
N THR A 99 2.17 16.33 -7.84
CA THR A 99 2.13 15.07 -7.09
C THR A 99 2.76 15.18 -5.71
N GLY A 100 3.99 15.69 -5.62
CA GLY A 100 4.72 15.78 -4.34
C GLY A 100 3.99 16.60 -3.29
N THR A 101 3.48 17.79 -3.65
CA THR A 101 2.72 18.65 -2.74
C THR A 101 1.43 17.99 -2.30
N LEU A 102 0.66 17.44 -3.25
CA LEU A 102 -0.60 16.78 -2.96
C LEU A 102 -0.42 15.58 -2.03
N CYS A 103 0.66 14.81 -2.21
CA CYS A 103 0.96 13.65 -1.38
C CYS A 103 1.35 14.05 0.05
N ILE A 104 2.19 15.06 0.21
CA ILE A 104 2.56 15.58 1.54
C ILE A 104 1.32 16.10 2.27
N HIS A 105 0.47 16.84 1.58
CA HIS A 105 -0.75 17.38 2.17
C HIS A 105 -1.75 16.27 2.53
N THR A 106 -2.00 15.33 1.62
CA THR A 106 -2.87 14.18 1.89
C THR A 106 -2.40 13.39 3.10
N GLN A 107 -1.11 13.06 3.17
CA GLN A 107 -0.54 12.35 4.31
C GLN A 107 -0.74 13.13 5.61
N SER A 108 -0.42 14.42 5.59
CA SER A 108 -0.49 15.25 6.80
C SER A 108 -1.92 15.47 7.28
N LEU A 109 -2.88 15.64 6.37
CA LEU A 109 -4.30 15.75 6.67
C LEU A 109 -4.86 14.43 7.22
N TYR A 110 -4.46 13.29 6.60
CA TYR A 110 -4.84 11.96 7.03
C TYR A 110 -4.40 11.69 8.46
N ASP A 111 -3.10 11.86 8.73
CA ASP A 111 -2.52 11.62 10.05
C ASP A 111 -3.06 12.59 11.11
N ALA A 112 -3.21 13.87 10.76
CA ALA A 112 -3.74 14.87 11.68
C ALA A 112 -5.19 14.57 12.07
N TRP A 113 -6.02 14.14 11.13
CA TRP A 113 -7.40 13.75 11.44
C TRP A 113 -7.43 12.50 12.34
N HIS A 114 -6.67 11.46 12.04
CA HIS A 114 -6.63 10.26 12.87
C HIS A 114 -6.18 10.54 14.31
N LEU A 115 -5.23 11.46 14.47
CA LEU A 115 -4.71 11.81 15.81
C LEU A 115 -5.57 12.82 16.57
N THR A 116 -6.30 13.68 15.89
CA THR A 116 -7.02 14.78 16.55
C THR A 116 -8.53 14.67 16.49
N GLN A 117 -9.05 13.92 15.51
CA GLN A 117 -10.49 13.82 15.17
C GLN A 117 -11.13 15.20 14.85
N ASP A 118 -10.33 16.16 14.37
CA ASP A 118 -10.80 17.49 13.98
C ASP A 118 -11.23 17.47 12.52
N ASP A 119 -12.52 17.67 12.28
CA ASP A 119 -13.15 17.57 10.96
C ASP A 119 -12.61 18.58 9.93
N LYS A 120 -11.95 19.67 10.35
CA LYS A 120 -11.32 20.61 9.43
C LYS A 120 -10.31 19.93 8.48
N TYR A 121 -9.64 18.88 8.96
CA TYR A 121 -8.69 18.12 8.13
C TYR A 121 -9.41 17.27 7.08
N SER A 122 -10.52 16.63 7.44
CA SER A 122 -11.39 15.93 6.47
C SER A 122 -12.02 16.88 5.46
N ASP A 123 -12.46 18.05 5.91
CA ASP A 123 -13.02 19.07 5.01
C ASP A 123 -11.99 19.59 4.01
N CYS A 124 -10.75 19.78 4.47
CA CYS A 124 -9.66 20.16 3.58
C CYS A 124 -9.32 19.04 2.59
N MET A 125 -9.27 17.79 3.06
CA MET A 125 -9.01 16.63 2.20
C MET A 125 -10.10 16.48 1.14
N TYR A 126 -11.34 16.75 1.46
CA TYR A 126 -12.44 16.72 0.49
C TYR A 126 -12.30 17.81 -0.57
N ARG A 127 -11.89 19.03 -0.19
CA ARG A 127 -11.58 20.10 -1.15
C ARG A 127 -10.42 19.71 -2.10
N LEU A 128 -9.37 19.11 -1.54
CA LEU A 128 -8.24 18.60 -2.30
C LEU A 128 -8.68 17.51 -3.29
N LEU A 129 -9.49 16.55 -2.85
CA LEU A 129 -10.03 15.50 -3.70
C LEU A 129 -10.80 16.06 -4.90
N ARG A 130 -11.70 17.01 -4.68
CA ARG A 130 -12.49 17.60 -5.78
C ARG A 130 -11.61 18.22 -6.85
N GLN A 131 -10.49 18.82 -6.44
CA GLN A 131 -9.51 19.33 -7.39
C GLN A 131 -8.76 18.20 -8.10
N MET A 132 -8.38 17.15 -7.37
CA MET A 132 -7.71 16.00 -7.98
C MET A 132 -8.60 15.30 -9.00
N LEU A 133 -9.88 15.17 -8.74
CA LEU A 133 -10.85 14.53 -9.65
C LEU A 133 -11.15 15.38 -10.90
N ALA A 134 -10.85 16.67 -10.89
CA ALA A 134 -10.99 17.52 -12.06
C ALA A 134 -9.98 17.19 -13.18
N TYR A 135 -8.92 16.44 -12.87
CA TYR A 135 -7.88 16.06 -13.81
C TYR A 135 -7.75 14.53 -13.91
N PRO A 136 -7.83 13.95 -15.11
CA PRO A 136 -7.51 12.53 -15.26
C PRO A 136 -6.04 12.27 -14.98
N ILE A 137 -5.75 11.25 -14.19
CA ILE A 137 -4.37 10.82 -13.95
C ILE A 137 -3.84 10.11 -15.19
N SER A 138 -2.70 10.58 -15.68
CA SER A 138 -2.05 10.03 -16.86
C SER A 138 -1.43 8.65 -16.60
N ASP A 139 -1.43 7.79 -17.60
CA ASP A 139 -0.73 6.50 -17.53
C ASP A 139 0.78 6.70 -17.33
N ALA A 140 1.35 7.73 -17.92
CA ALA A 140 2.76 8.07 -17.76
C ALA A 140 3.15 8.35 -16.30
N LEU A 141 2.26 8.96 -15.51
CA LEU A 141 2.48 9.13 -14.08
C LEU A 141 2.18 7.84 -13.32
N LEU A 142 1.01 7.24 -13.55
CA LEU A 142 0.49 6.14 -12.72
C LEU A 142 1.33 4.86 -12.84
N PHE A 143 1.92 4.63 -14.01
CA PHE A 143 2.68 3.41 -14.34
C PHE A 143 4.19 3.64 -14.48
N ALA A 144 4.68 4.79 -14.04
CA ALA A 144 6.11 5.10 -14.11
C ALA A 144 6.99 4.19 -13.22
N SER A 145 6.40 3.41 -12.34
CA SER A 145 7.10 2.50 -11.42
C SER A 145 8.17 3.21 -10.59
N ASN A 146 7.85 4.39 -10.11
CA ASN A 146 8.72 5.24 -9.30
C ASN A 146 7.95 5.80 -8.09
N PHE A 147 8.62 6.60 -7.24
CA PHE A 147 7.99 7.17 -6.07
C PHE A 147 6.74 8.01 -6.39
N ALA A 148 6.77 8.83 -7.42
CA ALA A 148 5.64 9.68 -7.77
C ALA A 148 4.39 8.86 -8.15
N SER A 149 4.56 7.74 -8.87
CA SER A 149 3.45 6.87 -9.24
C SER A 149 2.84 6.16 -8.03
N THR A 150 3.66 5.69 -7.12
CA THR A 150 3.18 5.07 -5.88
C THR A 150 2.53 6.08 -4.96
N ASP A 151 3.11 7.26 -4.84
CA ASP A 151 2.60 8.31 -3.98
C ASP A 151 1.22 8.79 -4.42
N ILE A 152 1.00 9.03 -5.72
CA ILE A 152 -0.33 9.47 -6.19
C ILE A 152 -1.40 8.40 -5.95
N ALA A 153 -1.08 7.13 -6.15
CA ALA A 153 -2.01 6.04 -5.87
C ALA A 153 -2.35 5.93 -4.38
N ILE A 154 -1.35 6.09 -3.50
CA ILE A 154 -1.57 6.14 -2.04
C ILE A 154 -2.43 7.34 -1.64
N CYS A 155 -2.27 8.49 -2.27
CA CYS A 155 -3.11 9.65 -1.99
C CYS A 155 -4.59 9.32 -2.20
N TYR A 156 -4.93 8.76 -3.35
CA TYR A 156 -6.31 8.37 -3.63
C TYR A 156 -6.82 7.28 -2.67
N ALA A 157 -5.98 6.30 -2.35
CA ALA A 157 -6.33 5.24 -1.40
C ALA A 157 -6.64 5.82 0.00
N ARG A 158 -5.80 6.72 0.51
CA ARG A 158 -6.03 7.37 1.82
C ARG A 158 -7.25 8.28 1.84
N ILE A 159 -7.47 9.04 0.77
CA ILE A 159 -8.65 9.89 0.63
C ILE A 159 -9.91 9.03 0.62
N TYR A 160 -9.91 7.95 -0.15
CA TYR A 160 -11.01 7.00 -0.20
C TYR A 160 -11.28 6.39 1.18
N ASP A 161 -10.24 5.95 1.86
CA ASP A 161 -10.33 5.35 3.19
C ASP A 161 -10.94 6.30 4.24
N GLN A 162 -10.43 7.51 4.33
CA GLN A 162 -10.88 8.48 5.32
C GLN A 162 -12.26 9.05 5.00
N LEU A 163 -12.53 9.31 3.73
CA LEU A 163 -13.74 10.03 3.32
C LEU A 163 -14.86 9.12 2.83
N TYR A 164 -14.72 7.80 2.86
CA TYR A 164 -15.65 6.84 2.25
C TYR A 164 -17.13 7.16 2.49
N ASN A 165 -17.49 7.44 3.74
CA ASN A 165 -18.86 7.75 4.14
C ASN A 165 -19.36 9.15 3.69
N ARG A 166 -18.43 10.01 3.24
CA ARG A 166 -18.74 11.37 2.73
C ARG A 166 -18.74 11.46 1.22
N LEU A 167 -18.10 10.50 0.54
CA LEU A 167 -18.01 10.47 -0.92
C LEU A 167 -19.36 10.15 -1.55
N THR A 168 -19.66 10.86 -2.63
CA THR A 168 -20.78 10.48 -3.50
C THR A 168 -20.49 9.14 -4.21
N PRO A 169 -21.51 8.44 -4.72
CA PRO A 169 -21.29 7.22 -5.50
C PRO A 169 -20.35 7.44 -6.70
N ASP A 170 -20.45 8.56 -7.40
CA ASP A 170 -19.60 8.88 -8.55
C ASP A 170 -18.16 9.14 -8.17
N GLU A 171 -17.91 9.85 -7.05
CA GLU A 171 -16.57 10.07 -6.52
C GLU A 171 -15.93 8.75 -6.07
N ARG A 172 -16.69 7.88 -5.40
CA ARG A 172 -16.21 6.54 -5.05
C ARG A 172 -15.83 5.74 -6.29
N ALA A 173 -16.73 5.65 -7.26
CA ALA A 173 -16.48 4.92 -8.49
C ALA A 173 -15.26 5.44 -9.27
N ALA A 174 -15.03 6.76 -9.28
CA ALA A 174 -13.87 7.35 -9.93
C ALA A 174 -12.56 6.92 -9.26
N ILE A 175 -12.51 6.90 -7.92
CA ILE A 175 -11.33 6.47 -7.15
C ILE A 175 -11.13 4.96 -7.27
N GLU A 176 -12.19 4.17 -7.15
CA GLU A 176 -12.17 2.72 -7.31
C GLU A 176 -11.62 2.31 -8.68
N LYS A 177 -12.07 2.99 -9.74
CA LYS A 177 -11.53 2.77 -11.08
C LYS A 177 -10.05 3.08 -11.19
N LEU A 178 -9.57 4.11 -10.50
CA LEU A 178 -8.14 4.43 -10.47
C LEU A 178 -7.36 3.35 -9.72
N MET A 179 -7.83 2.92 -8.55
CA MET A 179 -7.19 1.83 -7.79
C MET A 179 -7.16 0.53 -8.60
N MET A 180 -8.24 0.20 -9.32
CA MET A 180 -8.26 -0.97 -10.20
C MET A 180 -7.30 -0.85 -11.39
N ARG A 181 -7.08 0.36 -11.95
CA ARG A 181 -6.01 0.55 -12.97
C ARG A 181 -4.64 0.18 -12.41
N VAL A 182 -4.34 0.58 -11.16
CA VAL A 182 -3.08 0.24 -10.48
C VAL A 182 -2.97 -1.27 -10.27
N LEU A 183 -4.00 -1.90 -9.71
CA LEU A 183 -4.01 -3.34 -9.46
C LEU A 183 -3.81 -4.16 -10.74
N ARG A 184 -4.58 -3.85 -11.79
CA ARG A 184 -4.53 -4.54 -13.08
C ARG A 184 -3.22 -4.34 -13.83
N TRP A 185 -2.51 -3.24 -13.58
CA TRP A 185 -1.20 -2.99 -14.18
C TRP A 185 -0.09 -3.75 -13.48
N TYR A 186 -0.02 -3.67 -12.15
CA TYR A 186 1.10 -4.23 -11.41
C TYR A 186 0.96 -5.71 -11.07
N TYR A 187 -0.23 -6.19 -10.78
CA TYR A 187 -0.42 -7.57 -10.33
C TYR A 187 0.09 -8.61 -11.32
N PRO A 188 -0.22 -8.55 -12.64
CA PRO A 188 0.30 -9.52 -13.60
C PRO A 188 1.83 -9.50 -13.74
N GLN A 189 2.45 -8.35 -13.47
CA GLN A 189 3.90 -8.24 -13.50
C GLN A 189 4.51 -8.87 -12.25
N HIS A 190 3.91 -8.66 -11.10
CA HIS A 190 4.40 -9.18 -9.84
C HIS A 190 4.30 -10.70 -9.75
N CYS A 191 3.19 -11.31 -10.12
CA CYS A 191 3.05 -12.77 -10.12
C CYS A 191 3.63 -13.43 -11.38
N GLY A 192 4.29 -12.66 -12.26
CA GLY A 192 4.96 -13.12 -13.46
C GLY A 192 6.48 -13.00 -13.36
N THR A 193 7.07 -12.36 -14.36
CA THR A 193 8.54 -12.26 -14.52
C THR A 193 9.24 -11.41 -13.47
N GLN A 194 8.50 -10.57 -12.74
CA GLN A 194 9.05 -9.62 -11.77
C GLN A 194 8.98 -10.10 -10.32
N GLU A 195 8.41 -11.27 -10.05
CA GLU A 195 8.25 -11.76 -8.68
C GLU A 195 9.58 -11.81 -7.91
N ASN A 196 10.63 -12.29 -8.57
CA ASN A 196 11.97 -12.37 -7.96
C ASN A 196 12.55 -10.99 -7.61
N HIS A 197 12.14 -9.93 -8.30
CA HIS A 197 12.64 -8.57 -8.06
C HIS A 197 11.91 -7.83 -6.96
N ILE A 198 10.74 -8.29 -6.52
CA ILE A 198 10.00 -7.67 -5.41
C ILE A 198 10.86 -7.60 -4.15
N PHE A 199 11.80 -8.51 -4.03
CA PHE A 199 12.59 -8.69 -2.82
C PHE A 199 13.92 -7.98 -2.82
N ASP A 200 14.52 -7.70 -3.93
CA ASP A 200 15.83 -7.09 -4.05
C ASP A 200 15.78 -5.62 -4.49
N ASN A 201 14.57 -5.12 -4.83
CA ASN A 201 14.40 -3.77 -5.33
C ASN A 201 13.40 -2.97 -4.49
N HIS A 202 13.85 -1.88 -3.88
CA HIS A 202 12.99 -1.06 -3.02
C HIS A 202 11.81 -0.37 -3.74
N PHE A 203 11.89 -0.16 -5.05
CA PHE A 203 10.74 0.33 -5.82
C PHE A 203 9.61 -0.70 -5.87
N TRP A 204 9.94 -1.98 -5.97
CA TRP A 204 8.96 -3.05 -5.89
C TRP A 204 8.28 -3.13 -4.54
N GLN A 205 9.01 -2.88 -3.47
CA GLN A 205 8.44 -2.79 -2.11
C GLN A 205 7.44 -1.64 -2.00
N GLN A 206 7.73 -0.49 -2.62
CA GLN A 206 6.80 0.63 -2.69
C GLN A 206 5.55 0.26 -3.48
N ASN A 207 5.69 -0.35 -4.65
CA ASN A 207 4.57 -0.79 -5.47
C ASN A 207 3.71 -1.81 -4.72
N MET A 208 4.31 -2.81 -4.07
CA MET A 208 3.61 -3.80 -3.27
C MET A 208 2.78 -3.16 -2.15
N ARG A 209 3.35 -2.16 -1.45
CA ARG A 209 2.63 -1.42 -0.41
C ARG A 209 1.36 -0.76 -0.95
N VAL A 210 1.45 -0.13 -2.11
CA VAL A 210 0.30 0.54 -2.74
C VAL A 210 -0.76 -0.46 -3.15
N ILE A 211 -0.34 -1.54 -3.79
CA ILE A 211 -1.24 -2.56 -4.28
C ILE A 211 -1.97 -3.23 -3.12
N PHE A 212 -1.24 -3.58 -2.06
CA PHE A 212 -1.83 -4.17 -0.86
C PHE A 212 -2.88 -3.23 -0.23
N GLN A 213 -2.60 -1.92 -0.14
CA GLN A 213 -3.54 -0.94 0.36
C GLN A 213 -4.78 -0.81 -0.55
N CYS A 214 -4.60 -0.73 -1.87
CA CYS A 214 -5.73 -0.67 -2.80
C CYS A 214 -6.59 -1.95 -2.72
N ALA A 215 -5.97 -3.12 -2.61
CA ALA A 215 -6.69 -4.38 -2.47
C ALA A 215 -7.47 -4.45 -1.16
N LEU A 216 -6.89 -4.01 -0.04
CA LEU A 216 -7.58 -3.92 1.26
C LEU A 216 -8.79 -2.97 1.24
N LEU A 217 -8.78 -1.96 0.41
CA LEU A 217 -9.92 -1.06 0.27
C LEU A 217 -11.05 -1.65 -0.58
N LEU A 218 -10.73 -2.57 -1.49
CA LEU A 218 -11.67 -3.08 -2.48
C LEU A 218 -12.08 -4.54 -2.29
N TYR A 219 -11.55 -5.24 -1.28
CA TYR A 219 -11.72 -6.68 -1.13
C TYR A 219 -13.18 -7.15 -0.96
N ASP A 220 -14.06 -6.30 -0.47
CA ASP A 220 -15.50 -6.53 -0.31
C ASP A 220 -16.35 -5.56 -1.17
N ASN A 221 -15.75 -4.91 -2.16
CA ASN A 221 -16.45 -4.04 -3.07
C ASN A 221 -17.39 -4.86 -3.96
N THR A 222 -18.65 -4.43 -4.08
CA THR A 222 -19.67 -5.19 -4.80
C THR A 222 -19.40 -5.41 -6.29
N VAL A 223 -18.50 -4.62 -6.88
CA VAL A 223 -18.13 -4.70 -8.30
C VAL A 223 -16.83 -5.45 -8.52
N TYR A 224 -15.87 -5.31 -7.59
CA TYR A 224 -14.49 -5.73 -7.82
C TYR A 224 -14.01 -6.87 -6.92
N ALA A 225 -14.78 -7.30 -5.92
CA ALA A 225 -14.33 -8.28 -4.93
C ALA A 225 -13.79 -9.57 -5.56
N ASP A 226 -14.49 -10.13 -6.54
CA ASP A 226 -14.08 -11.38 -7.20
C ASP A 226 -12.73 -11.27 -7.90
N GLU A 227 -12.37 -10.09 -8.40
CA GLU A 227 -11.07 -9.83 -9.04
C GLU A 227 -9.99 -9.50 -8.01
N VAL A 228 -10.36 -8.79 -6.95
CA VAL A 228 -9.41 -8.27 -5.96
C VAL A 228 -9.00 -9.30 -4.91
N LEU A 229 -9.92 -10.18 -4.49
CA LEU A 229 -9.62 -11.17 -3.45
C LEU A 229 -8.41 -12.07 -3.80
N PRO A 230 -8.30 -12.64 -5.02
CA PRO A 230 -7.11 -13.41 -5.39
C PRO A 230 -5.82 -12.58 -5.38
N MET A 231 -5.90 -11.29 -5.73
CA MET A 231 -4.74 -10.38 -5.67
C MET A 231 -4.32 -10.15 -4.23
N LEU A 232 -5.28 -9.91 -3.34
CA LEU A 232 -5.03 -9.70 -1.92
C LEU A 232 -4.42 -10.93 -1.26
N GLU A 233 -4.92 -12.13 -1.58
CA GLU A 233 -4.37 -13.40 -1.11
C GLU A 233 -2.92 -13.57 -1.54
N TYR A 234 -2.62 -13.35 -2.82
CA TYR A 234 -1.26 -13.40 -3.33
C TYR A 234 -0.29 -12.47 -2.58
N TYR A 235 -0.69 -11.22 -2.35
CA TYR A 235 0.16 -10.27 -1.61
C TYR A 235 0.27 -10.59 -0.13
N TYR A 236 -0.77 -11.15 0.47
CA TYR A 236 -0.71 -11.65 1.83
C TYR A 236 0.30 -12.79 1.97
N GLU A 237 0.24 -13.78 1.09
CA GLU A 237 1.17 -14.91 1.09
C GLU A 237 2.60 -14.45 0.83
N LEU A 238 2.79 -13.59 -0.15
CA LEU A 238 4.09 -13.02 -0.47
C LEU A 238 4.70 -12.26 0.71
N TRP A 239 3.90 -11.45 1.40
CA TRP A 239 4.34 -10.70 2.57
C TRP A 239 4.66 -11.62 3.74
N THR A 240 3.80 -12.56 4.03
CA THR A 240 3.96 -13.47 5.17
C THR A 240 5.09 -14.45 4.98
N ALA A 241 5.42 -14.84 3.75
CA ALA A 241 6.61 -15.63 3.47
C ALA A 241 7.92 -14.89 3.82
N ARG A 242 7.90 -13.54 3.79
CA ARG A 242 9.08 -12.72 4.09
C ARG A 242 9.21 -12.29 5.55
N ALA A 243 8.11 -12.06 6.22
CA ALA A 243 8.11 -11.51 7.56
C ALA A 243 8.99 -12.31 8.53
N PRO A 244 9.01 -13.66 8.51
CA PRO A 244 9.89 -14.46 9.35
C PRO A 244 11.37 -14.21 9.05
N ALA A 245 11.74 -14.17 7.76
CA ALA A 245 13.13 -13.94 7.37
C ALA A 245 13.65 -12.56 7.81
N SER A 246 12.76 -11.56 7.84
CA SER A 246 13.10 -10.20 8.31
C SER A 246 13.12 -10.06 9.83
N GLY A 247 12.42 -10.91 10.55
CA GLY A 247 12.28 -10.84 12.01
C GLY A 247 13.35 -11.58 12.79
N PHE A 248 14.12 -12.43 12.13
CA PHE A 248 15.17 -13.25 12.74
C PHE A 248 16.61 -12.75 12.46
N ASN A 249 16.77 -11.59 11.83
CA ASN A 249 18.07 -10.95 11.60
C ASN A 249 18.39 -9.90 12.66
#